data_6f488a8daeef36222c03fb699cf82e23
#
_entry.id   6f488a8daeef36222c03fb699cf82e23
#
_cell.length_a   1.000
_cell.length_b   1.000
_cell.length_c   1.000
_cell.angle_alpha   90.00
_cell.angle_beta   90.00
_cell.angle_gamma   90.00
#
_symmetry.space_group_name_H-M   'P 1'
#
loop_
_entity.id
_entity.type
_entity.pdbx_description
1 polymer ?
#
loop_
_entity_poly.entity_id
_entity_poly.type
_entity_poly.pdbx_seq_one_letter_code
_entity_poly.pdbx_strand_id
1 'polypeptide(L)'
;KTNIERRELIKGLATVPVLGVFLVNVLRKIKRDTEKKANLLSNLIQEKSPPAAVKSLSNSKHLNLGVIGYGGRGAHLVRAAGFATKGWTDTASENAQKNKLNKQFETFMTQEDLNCSLVGVCDLFDNNAELGIDASKNEIRPGGVPKGTAIRYKTHEEMLANENIDGVIIATPDHWHSRITIDAAKAGKHVYCEKGMTRTFDEAIDVYDAIKKTGIVFQLGHQNRQVEANEKARQ
;
A
#
# COMPACT_ATOMS: atom_id res chain seq x y z
N LYS A 1 -34.60 1.92 -40.72
CA LYS A 1 -33.78 2.44 -39.59
C LYS A 1 -32.44 2.81 -40.15
N THR A 2 -32.23 4.12 -40.41
CA THR A 2 -30.96 4.66 -40.92
C THR A 2 -29.90 4.54 -39.81
N ASN A 3 -28.90 3.70 -40.03
CA ASN A 3 -27.68 3.68 -39.21
C ASN A 3 -26.96 5.00 -39.48
N ILE A 4 -27.15 6.00 -38.62
CA ILE A 4 -26.32 7.19 -38.63
C ILE A 4 -24.91 6.73 -38.20
N GLU A 5 -23.95 6.86 -39.09
CA GLU A 5 -22.56 6.53 -38.76
C GLU A 5 -22.13 7.37 -37.55
N ARG A 6 -21.47 6.73 -36.58
CA ARG A 6 -20.99 7.35 -35.33
C ARG A 6 -20.23 8.67 -35.58
N ARG A 7 -19.57 8.77 -36.74
CA ARG A 7 -18.84 9.96 -37.19
C ARG A 7 -19.77 11.14 -37.54
N GLU A 8 -20.91 10.87 -38.17
CA GLU A 8 -21.90 11.91 -38.54
C GLU A 8 -22.67 12.40 -37.31
N LEU A 9 -22.97 11.53 -36.36
CA LEU A 9 -23.56 11.93 -35.08
C LEU A 9 -22.61 12.87 -34.33
N ILE A 10 -21.32 12.59 -34.27
CA ILE A 10 -20.32 13.45 -33.61
C ILE A 10 -20.20 14.80 -34.30
N LYS A 11 -20.23 14.87 -35.64
CA LYS A 11 -20.21 16.13 -36.40
C LYS A 11 -21.44 16.95 -36.10
N GLY A 12 -22.63 16.36 -36.10
CA GLY A 12 -23.89 17.05 -35.80
C GLY A 12 -23.92 17.64 -34.38
N LEU A 13 -23.42 16.91 -33.39
CA LEU A 13 -23.32 17.40 -32.01
C LEU A 13 -22.27 18.49 -31.81
N ALA A 14 -21.21 18.50 -32.61
CA ALA A 14 -20.14 19.50 -32.55
C ALA A 14 -20.60 20.92 -33.01
N THR A 15 -21.70 20.99 -33.75
CA THR A 15 -22.26 22.27 -34.21
C THR A 15 -23.07 23.03 -33.14
N VAL A 16 -23.44 22.37 -32.04
CA VAL A 16 -24.12 23.00 -30.90
C VAL A 16 -23.05 23.57 -29.94
N PRO A 17 -22.98 24.89 -29.70
CA PRO A 17 -21.84 25.50 -29.01
C PRO A 17 -21.47 24.87 -27.66
N VAL A 18 -22.45 24.58 -26.82
CA VAL A 18 -22.19 23.96 -25.48
C VAL A 18 -21.80 22.47 -25.59
N LEU A 19 -22.51 21.72 -26.43
CA LEU A 19 -22.23 20.32 -26.69
C LEU A 19 -20.93 20.11 -27.46
N GLY A 20 -20.59 21.05 -28.38
CA GLY A 20 -19.33 21.03 -29.11
C GLY A 20 -18.13 21.18 -28.19
N VAL A 21 -18.15 22.09 -27.22
CA VAL A 21 -17.09 22.26 -26.23
C VAL A 21 -16.98 21.01 -25.35
N PHE A 22 -18.08 20.44 -24.91
CA PHE A 22 -18.09 19.19 -24.14
C PHE A 22 -17.46 18.04 -24.93
N LEU A 23 -17.86 17.81 -26.17
CA LEU A 23 -17.33 16.75 -27.04
C LEU A 23 -15.85 16.92 -27.33
N VAL A 24 -15.39 18.14 -27.60
CA VAL A 24 -13.97 18.44 -27.78
C VAL A 24 -13.17 18.09 -26.52
N ASN A 25 -13.67 18.41 -25.34
CA ASN A 25 -13.01 18.07 -24.09
C ASN A 25 -13.00 16.56 -23.84
N VAL A 26 -14.09 15.85 -24.15
CA VAL A 26 -14.11 14.36 -24.08
C VAL A 26 -13.09 13.74 -25.03
N LEU A 27 -13.01 14.20 -26.28
CA LEU A 27 -12.05 13.71 -27.26
C LEU A 27 -10.60 14.01 -26.85
N ARG A 28 -10.35 15.20 -26.31
CA ARG A 28 -9.02 15.57 -25.76
C ARG A 28 -8.65 14.68 -24.59
N LYS A 29 -9.60 14.39 -23.70
CA LYS A 29 -9.37 13.45 -22.58
C LYS A 29 -9.04 12.07 -23.10
N ILE A 30 -9.84 11.50 -24.01
CA ILE A 30 -9.60 10.18 -24.61
C ILE A 30 -8.21 10.11 -25.27
N LYS A 31 -7.83 11.14 -26.04
CA LYS A 31 -6.51 11.19 -26.69
C LYS A 31 -5.38 11.21 -25.65
N ARG A 32 -5.48 12.07 -24.64
CA ARG A 32 -4.50 12.17 -23.56
C ARG A 32 -4.36 10.84 -22.80
N ASP A 33 -5.47 10.19 -22.48
CA ASP A 33 -5.47 8.92 -21.75
C ASP A 33 -4.84 7.78 -22.58
N THR A 34 -5.05 7.81 -23.93
CA THR A 34 -4.39 6.87 -24.86
C THR A 34 -2.89 7.12 -24.95
N GLU A 35 -2.45 8.37 -25.03
CA GLU A 35 -1.02 8.73 -25.04
C GLU A 35 -0.34 8.36 -23.72
N LYS A 36 -0.98 8.63 -22.57
CA LYS A 36 -0.49 8.19 -21.25
C LYS A 36 -0.32 6.68 -21.18
N LYS A 37 -1.31 5.92 -21.66
CA LYS A 37 -1.24 4.44 -21.73
C LYS A 37 -0.08 3.94 -22.56
N ALA A 38 0.11 4.52 -23.76
CA ALA A 38 1.20 4.14 -24.66
C ALA A 38 2.58 4.46 -24.04
N ASN A 39 2.74 5.63 -23.45
CA ASN A 39 3.98 6.03 -22.78
C ASN A 39 4.30 5.16 -21.56
N LEU A 40 3.28 4.81 -20.74
CA LEU A 40 3.46 3.91 -19.61
C LEU A 40 3.93 2.52 -20.07
N LEU A 41 3.27 1.96 -21.07
CA LEU A 41 3.65 0.65 -21.62
C LEU A 41 5.07 0.66 -22.18
N SER A 42 5.47 1.71 -22.92
CA SER A 42 6.84 1.82 -23.45
C SER A 42 7.88 1.90 -22.33
N ASN A 43 7.61 2.65 -21.27
CA ASN A 43 8.50 2.77 -20.12
C ASN A 43 8.61 1.45 -19.33
N LEU A 44 7.50 0.73 -19.11
CA LEU A 44 7.50 -0.57 -18.45
C LEU A 44 8.28 -1.65 -19.24
N ILE A 45 8.24 -1.59 -20.57
CA ILE A 45 9.00 -2.49 -21.43
C ILE A 45 10.52 -2.18 -21.37
N GLN A 46 10.90 -0.93 -21.17
CA GLN A 46 12.30 -0.51 -21.05
C GLN A 46 12.91 -0.73 -19.66
N GLU A 47 12.11 -0.78 -18.59
CA GLU A 47 12.60 -1.06 -17.23
C GLU A 47 12.91 -2.56 -17.04
N LYS A 48 14.05 -3.01 -17.60
CA LYS A 48 14.55 -4.40 -17.49
C LYS A 48 15.42 -4.68 -16.27
N SER A 49 15.65 -3.71 -15.40
CA SER A 49 16.54 -3.93 -14.24
C SER A 49 15.78 -4.60 -13.10
N PRO A 50 16.18 -5.78 -12.64
CA PRO A 50 15.68 -6.32 -11.39
C PRO A 50 16.04 -5.36 -10.24
N PRO A 51 15.21 -5.27 -9.19
CA PRO A 51 15.56 -4.47 -8.03
C PRO A 51 16.90 -4.93 -7.49
N ALA A 52 17.75 -3.96 -7.13
CA ALA A 52 19.03 -4.26 -6.51
C ALA A 52 18.81 -5.15 -5.29
N ALA A 53 19.64 -6.19 -5.15
CA ALA A 53 19.59 -7.07 -4.00
C ALA A 53 19.64 -6.25 -2.71
N VAL A 54 18.68 -6.48 -1.82
CA VAL A 54 18.63 -5.80 -0.53
C VAL A 54 19.89 -6.19 0.23
N LYS A 55 20.78 -5.22 0.47
CA LYS A 55 21.94 -5.43 1.35
C LYS A 55 21.41 -5.72 2.76
N SER A 56 22.10 -6.60 3.47
CA SER A 56 21.79 -7.00 4.86
C SER A 56 21.36 -5.79 5.71
N LEU A 57 20.25 -5.92 6.42
CA LEU A 57 19.64 -4.90 7.27
C LEU A 57 20.46 -4.57 8.52
N SER A 58 21.54 -5.31 8.80
CA SER A 58 22.34 -5.18 10.04
C SER A 58 22.94 -3.80 10.29
N ASN A 59 22.98 -2.89 9.30
CA ASN A 59 23.43 -1.50 9.40
C ASN A 59 22.40 -0.49 8.88
N SER A 60 21.11 -0.85 8.84
CA SER A 60 20.06 0.07 8.37
C SER A 60 19.73 1.13 9.42
N LYS A 61 19.41 2.34 8.95
CA LYS A 61 18.81 3.38 9.77
C LYS A 61 17.51 2.84 10.39
N HIS A 62 17.24 3.17 11.65
CA HIS A 62 15.96 2.88 12.28
C HIS A 62 14.81 3.54 11.51
N LEU A 63 13.70 2.81 11.29
CA LEU A 63 12.55 3.27 10.53
C LEU A 63 11.32 3.44 11.42
N ASN A 64 10.67 4.58 11.30
CA ASN A 64 9.40 4.86 11.94
C ASN A 64 8.25 4.63 10.95
N LEU A 65 7.38 3.67 11.27
CA LEU A 65 6.29 3.26 10.42
C LEU A 65 4.94 3.76 10.94
N GLY A 66 4.07 4.14 10.02
CA GLY A 66 2.64 4.33 10.27
C GLY A 66 1.81 3.21 9.64
N VAL A 67 0.67 2.87 10.22
CA VAL A 67 -0.33 1.98 9.60
C VAL A 67 -1.63 2.72 9.36
N ILE A 68 -2.13 2.63 8.12
CA ILE A 68 -3.41 3.21 7.69
C ILE A 68 -4.37 2.06 7.37
N GLY A 69 -5.35 1.85 8.24
CA GLY A 69 -6.22 0.67 8.26
C GLY A 69 -5.63 -0.48 9.11
N TYR A 70 -6.04 -0.56 10.38
CA TYR A 70 -5.64 -1.64 11.28
C TYR A 70 -6.75 -2.71 11.43
N GLY A 71 -7.42 -3.04 10.33
CA GLY A 71 -8.32 -4.19 10.27
C GLY A 71 -7.55 -5.52 10.23
N GLY A 72 -8.23 -6.62 9.91
CA GLY A 72 -7.61 -7.96 9.89
C GLY A 72 -6.34 -8.03 9.05
N ARG A 73 -6.31 -7.38 7.87
CA ARG A 73 -5.13 -7.36 7.01
C ARG A 73 -4.03 -6.43 7.54
N GLY A 74 -4.36 -5.24 8.02
CA GLY A 74 -3.41 -4.32 8.64
C GLY A 74 -2.72 -4.97 9.84
N ALA A 75 -3.48 -5.59 10.74
CA ALA A 75 -2.94 -6.34 11.87
C ALA A 75 -2.00 -7.48 11.43
N HIS A 76 -2.31 -8.18 10.32
CA HIS A 76 -1.43 -9.22 9.79
C HIS A 76 -0.09 -8.64 9.30
N LEU A 77 -0.12 -7.52 8.58
CA LEU A 77 1.09 -6.85 8.08
C LEU A 77 1.94 -6.28 9.21
N VAL A 78 1.30 -5.68 10.20
CA VAL A 78 1.98 -5.17 11.40
C VAL A 78 2.65 -6.29 12.18
N ARG A 79 2.03 -7.49 12.26
CA ARG A 79 2.69 -8.67 12.83
C ARG A 79 3.89 -9.13 12.01
N ALA A 80 3.80 -9.08 10.69
CA ALA A 80 4.95 -9.37 9.82
C ALA A 80 6.10 -8.36 10.02
N ALA A 81 5.81 -7.14 10.45
CA ALA A 81 6.81 -6.16 10.87
C ALA A 81 7.31 -6.33 12.32
N GLY A 82 6.78 -7.31 13.06
CA GLY A 82 7.24 -7.66 14.41
C GLY A 82 6.39 -7.13 15.56
N PHE A 83 5.20 -6.59 15.30
CA PHE A 83 4.33 -6.00 16.32
C PHE A 83 3.03 -6.80 16.46
N ALA A 84 2.67 -7.19 17.68
CA ALA A 84 1.45 -7.92 17.95
C ALA A 84 0.83 -7.48 19.28
N THR A 85 -0.49 -7.58 19.37
CA THR A 85 -1.21 -7.41 20.63
C THR A 85 -0.98 -8.61 21.55
N LYS A 86 -1.04 -8.39 22.85
CA LYS A 86 -0.99 -9.48 23.84
C LYS A 86 -2.08 -10.54 23.57
N GLY A 87 -3.31 -10.12 23.31
CA GLY A 87 -4.41 -11.04 23.04
C GLY A 87 -4.16 -11.96 21.84
N TRP A 88 -3.52 -11.45 20.77
CA TRP A 88 -3.16 -12.30 19.65
C TRP A 88 -2.07 -13.31 20.01
N THR A 89 -1.04 -12.91 20.75
CA THR A 89 0.05 -13.82 21.13
C THR A 89 -0.41 -14.90 22.09
N ASP A 90 -1.28 -14.56 23.05
CA ASP A 90 -1.89 -15.53 23.96
C ASP A 90 -2.67 -16.59 23.16
N THR A 91 -3.56 -16.14 22.26
CA THR A 91 -4.34 -17.03 21.39
C THR A 91 -3.46 -17.88 20.47
N ALA A 92 -2.43 -17.29 19.87
CA ALA A 92 -1.50 -18.01 18.99
C ALA A 92 -0.70 -19.07 19.75
N SER A 93 -0.28 -18.77 20.99
CA SER A 93 0.42 -19.71 21.88
C SER A 93 -0.49 -20.89 22.26
N GLU A 94 -1.73 -20.64 22.67
CA GLU A 94 -2.71 -21.68 22.96
C GLU A 94 -2.98 -22.58 21.75
N ASN A 95 -3.14 -21.98 20.57
CA ASN A 95 -3.37 -22.74 19.35
C ASN A 95 -2.16 -23.60 18.97
N ALA A 96 -0.94 -23.13 19.19
CA ALA A 96 0.28 -23.91 18.98
C ALA A 96 0.38 -25.11 19.96
N GLN A 97 -0.08 -24.94 21.21
CA GLN A 97 -0.15 -26.03 22.18
C GLN A 97 -1.19 -27.10 21.79
N LYS A 98 -2.36 -26.67 21.30
CA LYS A 98 -3.44 -27.57 20.86
C LYS A 98 -3.10 -28.29 19.55
N ASN A 99 -2.38 -27.63 18.65
CA ASN A 99 -1.99 -28.17 17.35
C ASN A 99 -0.53 -27.84 17.01
N LYS A 100 0.35 -28.82 17.19
CA LYS A 100 1.81 -28.70 16.93
C LYS A 100 2.17 -28.34 15.47
N LEU A 101 1.24 -28.50 14.53
CA LEU A 101 1.43 -28.06 13.13
C LEU A 101 1.19 -26.57 12.94
N ASN A 102 0.56 -25.90 13.91
CA ASN A 102 0.37 -24.45 13.86
C ASN A 102 1.66 -23.73 14.29
N LYS A 103 2.39 -23.20 13.32
CA LYS A 103 3.68 -22.53 13.51
C LYS A 103 3.58 -21.00 13.63
N GLN A 104 2.39 -20.43 13.67
CA GLN A 104 2.21 -18.97 13.65
C GLN A 104 2.90 -18.28 14.84
N PHE A 105 2.76 -18.84 16.04
CA PHE A 105 3.40 -18.30 17.23
C PHE A 105 4.92 -18.38 17.15
N GLU A 106 5.46 -19.56 16.82
CA GLU A 106 6.90 -19.79 16.66
C GLU A 106 7.49 -18.86 15.59
N THR A 107 6.85 -18.75 14.43
CA THR A 107 7.28 -17.86 13.35
C THR A 107 7.32 -16.40 13.78
N PHE A 108 6.32 -15.94 14.54
CA PHE A 108 6.30 -14.57 15.07
C PHE A 108 7.43 -14.34 16.07
N MET A 109 7.67 -15.29 16.98
CA MET A 109 8.69 -15.15 18.03
C MET A 109 10.11 -15.22 17.52
N THR A 110 10.35 -15.94 16.41
CA THR A 110 11.69 -16.15 15.83
C THR A 110 12.01 -15.25 14.65
N GLN A 111 11.03 -14.42 14.19
CA GLN A 111 11.30 -13.52 13.06
C GLN A 111 12.35 -12.47 13.38
N GLU A 112 13.12 -12.07 12.36
CA GLU A 112 14.16 -11.04 12.47
C GLU A 112 13.58 -9.68 12.92
N ASP A 113 14.34 -8.94 13.74
CA ASP A 113 14.03 -7.54 14.05
C ASP A 113 14.38 -6.66 12.84
N LEU A 114 13.36 -6.06 12.25
CA LEU A 114 13.50 -5.19 11.07
C LEU A 114 14.04 -3.79 11.41
N ASN A 115 14.48 -3.54 12.64
CA ASN A 115 14.93 -2.24 13.12
C ASN A 115 13.93 -1.11 12.82
N CYS A 116 12.65 -1.36 13.16
CA CYS A 116 11.60 -0.39 12.96
C CYS A 116 10.73 -0.22 14.21
N SER A 117 10.01 0.89 14.29
CA SER A 117 8.98 1.17 15.30
C SER A 117 7.66 1.48 14.60
N LEU A 118 6.54 1.02 15.18
CA LEU A 118 5.21 1.46 14.78
C LEU A 118 4.88 2.71 15.61
N VAL A 119 4.93 3.89 14.98
CA VAL A 119 4.77 5.18 15.68
C VAL A 119 3.44 5.86 15.40
N GLY A 120 2.69 5.39 14.40
CA GLY A 120 1.39 5.97 14.03
C GLY A 120 0.36 4.92 13.63
N VAL A 121 -0.90 5.13 14.08
CA VAL A 121 -2.05 4.31 13.70
C VAL A 121 -3.19 5.21 13.24
N CYS A 122 -3.70 4.96 12.04
CA CYS A 122 -4.88 5.63 11.49
C CYS A 122 -5.93 4.56 11.13
N ASP A 123 -7.04 4.54 11.83
CA ASP A 123 -8.21 3.71 11.53
C ASP A 123 -9.48 4.47 11.92
N LEU A 124 -10.54 4.27 11.13
CA LEU A 124 -11.84 4.89 11.38
C LEU A 124 -12.54 4.30 12.61
N PHE A 125 -12.28 3.02 12.90
CA PHE A 125 -12.86 2.32 14.04
C PHE A 125 -11.96 2.43 15.27
N ASP A 126 -12.52 2.91 16.36
CA ASP A 126 -11.80 3.10 17.63
C ASP A 126 -11.14 1.81 18.11
N ASN A 127 -11.86 0.70 18.12
CA ASN A 127 -11.33 -0.60 18.52
C ASN A 127 -10.11 -1.02 17.70
N ASN A 128 -10.13 -0.83 16.38
CA ASN A 128 -8.99 -1.15 15.54
C ASN A 128 -7.79 -0.26 15.85
N ALA A 129 -8.03 1.04 16.02
CA ALA A 129 -6.97 1.99 16.35
C ALA A 129 -6.32 1.64 17.70
N GLU A 130 -7.11 1.32 18.73
CA GLU A 130 -6.63 0.91 20.06
C GLU A 130 -5.80 -0.38 20.00
N LEU A 131 -6.25 -1.38 19.23
CA LEU A 131 -5.48 -2.62 19.01
C LEU A 131 -4.15 -2.33 18.29
N GLY A 132 -4.14 -1.39 17.34
CA GLY A 132 -2.92 -0.99 16.66
C GLY A 132 -1.93 -0.28 17.61
N ILE A 133 -2.43 0.57 18.48
CA ILE A 133 -1.64 1.23 19.53
C ILE A 133 -1.09 0.19 20.53
N ASP A 134 -1.93 -0.78 20.94
CA ASP A 134 -1.48 -1.84 21.84
C ASP A 134 -0.35 -2.67 21.20
N ALA A 135 -0.51 -3.06 19.95
CA ALA A 135 0.51 -3.80 19.22
C ALA A 135 1.85 -3.03 19.10
N SER A 136 1.80 -1.68 19.01
CA SER A 136 3.00 -0.86 18.85
C SER A 136 3.97 -0.93 20.04
N LYS A 137 3.48 -1.25 21.25
CA LYS A 137 4.29 -1.36 22.47
C LYS A 137 5.32 -2.48 22.38
N ASN A 138 5.06 -3.50 21.61
CA ASN A 138 5.96 -4.63 21.35
C ASN A 138 6.48 -5.34 22.63
N GLU A 139 5.65 -5.41 23.68
CA GLU A 139 6.05 -5.88 25.01
C GLU A 139 6.35 -7.40 25.07
N ILE A 140 5.96 -8.14 24.05
CA ILE A 140 5.85 -9.60 24.09
C ILE A 140 6.99 -10.29 23.36
N ARG A 141 7.69 -9.57 22.50
CA ARG A 141 8.74 -10.14 21.66
C ARG A 141 10.02 -10.34 22.48
N PRO A 142 10.63 -11.56 22.52
CA PRO A 142 11.90 -11.78 23.20
C PRO A 142 12.99 -10.87 22.65
N GLY A 143 13.71 -10.18 23.55
CA GLY A 143 14.68 -9.15 23.17
C GLY A 143 14.06 -7.87 22.63
N GLY A 144 12.73 -7.79 22.61
CA GLY A 144 11.99 -6.60 22.22
C GLY A 144 12.17 -5.52 23.27
N VAL A 145 13.00 -4.55 23.00
CA VAL A 145 12.96 -3.28 23.70
C VAL A 145 11.58 -2.68 23.40
N PRO A 146 10.84 -2.15 24.40
CA PRO A 146 9.62 -1.41 24.14
C PRO A 146 9.92 -0.31 23.12
N LYS A 147 9.30 -0.39 21.94
CA LYS A 147 9.60 0.54 20.83
C LYS A 147 8.71 1.78 20.85
N GLY A 148 8.12 2.07 22.01
CA GLY A 148 7.24 3.21 22.22
C GLY A 148 5.77 2.89 21.99
N THR A 149 4.93 3.90 22.12
CA THR A 149 3.48 3.81 21.92
C THR A 149 3.10 4.65 20.70
N ALA A 150 2.42 4.05 19.75
CA ALA A 150 1.98 4.78 18.55
C ALA A 150 0.96 5.87 18.90
N ILE A 151 1.01 6.95 18.15
CA ILE A 151 0.01 8.03 18.20
C ILE A 151 -1.15 7.65 17.28
N ARG A 152 -2.38 7.88 17.77
CA ARG A 152 -3.57 7.76 16.93
C ARG A 152 -3.77 9.01 16.09
N TYR A 153 -4.01 8.81 14.81
CA TYR A 153 -4.40 9.85 13.85
C TYR A 153 -5.85 9.61 13.39
N LYS A 154 -6.62 10.68 13.26
CA LYS A 154 -8.00 10.59 12.76
C LYS A 154 -8.07 10.44 11.26
N THR A 155 -7.13 11.04 10.54
CA THR A 155 -7.05 10.97 9.10
C THR A 155 -5.64 10.59 8.64
N HIS A 156 -5.54 10.08 7.41
CA HIS A 156 -4.22 9.76 6.85
C HIS A 156 -3.41 11.02 6.56
N GLU A 157 -4.06 12.13 6.21
CA GLU A 157 -3.40 13.42 5.99
C GLU A 157 -2.70 13.93 7.25
N GLU A 158 -3.36 13.84 8.41
CA GLU A 158 -2.73 14.18 9.70
C GLU A 158 -1.49 13.32 9.96
N MET A 159 -1.59 12.00 9.71
CA MET A 159 -0.46 11.08 9.87
C MET A 159 0.69 11.42 8.92
N LEU A 160 0.38 11.66 7.65
CA LEU A 160 1.38 11.94 6.62
C LEU A 160 2.10 13.28 6.84
N ALA A 161 1.46 14.23 7.53
CA ALA A 161 2.08 15.50 7.92
C ALA A 161 3.14 15.36 9.02
N ASN A 162 3.19 14.23 9.73
CA ASN A 162 4.20 14.00 10.76
C ASN A 162 5.55 13.65 10.14
N GLU A 163 6.55 14.51 10.33
CA GLU A 163 7.91 14.35 9.79
C GLU A 163 8.65 13.13 10.36
N ASN A 164 8.27 12.68 11.56
CA ASN A 164 8.90 11.52 12.20
C ASN A 164 8.47 10.16 11.61
N ILE A 165 7.53 10.12 10.68
CA ILE A 165 7.14 8.91 9.97
C ILE A 165 7.95 8.80 8.69
N ASP A 166 8.71 7.71 8.53
CA ASP A 166 9.50 7.42 7.33
C ASP A 166 8.68 6.70 6.26
N GLY A 167 7.77 5.82 6.65
CA GLY A 167 6.96 5.04 5.72
C GLY A 167 5.63 4.61 6.29
N VAL A 168 4.70 4.24 5.41
CA VAL A 168 3.35 3.81 5.79
C VAL A 168 2.96 2.48 5.18
N ILE A 169 2.23 1.69 5.96
CA ILE A 169 1.55 0.47 5.53
C ILE A 169 0.08 0.82 5.28
N ILE A 170 -0.36 0.68 4.03
CA ILE A 170 -1.73 0.98 3.62
C ILE A 170 -2.50 -0.34 3.48
N ALA A 171 -3.49 -0.56 4.34
CA ALA A 171 -4.32 -1.76 4.39
C ALA A 171 -5.81 -1.42 4.55
N THR A 172 -6.22 -0.30 4.00
CA THR A 172 -7.61 0.16 3.88
C THR A 172 -8.38 -0.67 2.84
N PRO A 173 -9.69 -0.46 2.64
CA PRO A 173 -10.38 -0.94 1.45
C PRO A 173 -9.75 -0.40 0.16
N ASP A 174 -9.77 -1.21 -0.90
CA ASP A 174 -9.03 -0.99 -2.16
C ASP A 174 -9.29 0.36 -2.84
N HIS A 175 -10.49 0.91 -2.70
CA HIS A 175 -10.86 2.20 -3.29
C HIS A 175 -10.15 3.41 -2.67
N TRP A 176 -9.45 3.23 -1.54
CA TRP A 176 -8.61 4.24 -0.91
C TRP A 176 -7.13 4.10 -1.25
N HIS A 177 -6.69 2.96 -1.76
CA HIS A 177 -5.27 2.64 -1.95
C HIS A 177 -4.55 3.65 -2.85
N SER A 178 -5.11 3.96 -4.03
CA SER A 178 -4.50 4.89 -4.96
C SER A 178 -4.37 6.30 -4.36
N ARG A 179 -5.43 6.80 -3.75
CA ARG A 179 -5.46 8.13 -3.15
C ARG A 179 -4.42 8.26 -2.03
N ILE A 180 -4.44 7.34 -1.06
CA ILE A 180 -3.53 7.39 0.08
C ILE A 180 -2.08 7.20 -0.37
N THR A 181 -1.82 6.33 -1.36
CA THR A 181 -0.47 6.14 -1.94
C THR A 181 0.06 7.43 -2.57
N ILE A 182 -0.77 8.13 -3.34
CA ILE A 182 -0.39 9.41 -3.96
C ILE A 182 -0.10 10.47 -2.90
N ASP A 183 -0.95 10.58 -1.88
CA ASP A 183 -0.77 11.55 -0.80
C ASP A 183 0.48 11.23 0.03
N ALA A 184 0.76 9.95 0.32
CA ALA A 184 1.99 9.51 0.99
C ALA A 184 3.24 9.82 0.16
N ALA A 185 3.21 9.53 -1.15
CA ALA A 185 4.29 9.85 -2.05
C ALA A 185 4.60 11.35 -2.08
N LYS A 186 3.57 12.20 -2.17
CA LYS A 186 3.72 13.67 -2.13
C LYS A 186 4.28 14.18 -0.80
N ALA A 187 3.97 13.49 0.30
CA ALA A 187 4.54 13.76 1.63
C ALA A 187 5.95 13.17 1.83
N GLY A 188 6.55 12.55 0.79
CA GLY A 188 7.88 11.95 0.85
C GLY A 188 7.97 10.67 1.67
N LYS A 189 6.84 10.02 2.00
CA LYS A 189 6.81 8.79 2.79
C LYS A 189 6.93 7.56 1.89
N HIS A 190 7.76 6.60 2.32
CA HIS A 190 7.81 5.27 1.70
C HIS A 190 6.50 4.52 1.89
N VAL A 191 6.11 3.66 0.95
CA VAL A 191 4.79 3.05 0.94
C VAL A 191 4.87 1.54 0.73
N TYR A 192 4.26 0.79 1.65
CA TYR A 192 3.76 -0.55 1.39
C TYR A 192 2.24 -0.47 1.23
N CYS A 193 1.72 -0.82 0.06
CA CYS A 193 0.28 -0.79 -0.22
C CYS A 193 -0.25 -2.20 -0.48
N GLU A 194 -1.33 -2.59 0.20
CA GLU A 194 -2.01 -3.86 -0.07
C GLU A 194 -2.58 -3.93 -1.50
N LYS A 195 -2.79 -5.17 -1.95
CA LYS A 195 -3.50 -5.44 -3.21
C LYS A 195 -5.00 -5.16 -3.00
N GLY A 196 -5.81 -4.76 -3.96
CA GLY A 196 -5.55 -4.17 -5.27
C GLY A 196 -5.13 -2.72 -5.16
N MET A 197 -4.01 -2.44 -5.75
CA MET A 197 -3.43 -1.10 -5.68
C MET A 197 -4.35 -0.01 -6.22
N THR A 198 -5.05 -0.30 -7.29
CA THR A 198 -5.92 0.64 -8.00
C THR A 198 -7.15 -0.06 -8.56
N ARG A 199 -8.22 0.67 -8.78
CA ARG A 199 -9.46 0.15 -9.37
C ARG A 199 -9.58 0.47 -10.86
N THR A 200 -8.87 1.49 -11.31
CA THR A 200 -8.88 1.92 -12.71
C THR A 200 -7.47 2.03 -13.26
N PHE A 201 -7.36 2.05 -14.58
CA PHE A 201 -6.07 2.24 -15.25
C PHE A 201 -5.54 3.68 -15.04
N ASP A 202 -6.41 4.66 -14.99
CA ASP A 202 -6.01 6.06 -14.77
C ASP A 202 -5.43 6.26 -13.38
N GLU A 203 -6.02 5.64 -12.35
CA GLU A 203 -5.43 5.59 -11.00
C GLU A 203 -4.03 4.95 -11.00
N ALA A 204 -3.82 3.89 -11.79
CA ALA A 204 -2.51 3.25 -11.87
C ALA A 204 -1.45 4.17 -12.49
N ILE A 205 -1.82 4.96 -13.50
CA ILE A 205 -0.95 5.99 -14.07
C ILE A 205 -0.63 7.06 -13.04
N ASP A 206 -1.64 7.58 -12.34
CA ASP A 206 -1.46 8.65 -11.37
C ASP A 206 -0.57 8.21 -10.19
N VAL A 207 -0.71 6.96 -9.72
CA VAL A 207 0.16 6.36 -8.70
C VAL A 207 1.59 6.22 -9.23
N TYR A 208 1.77 5.69 -10.44
CA TYR A 208 3.08 5.56 -11.07
C TYR A 208 3.79 6.91 -11.21
N ASP A 209 3.08 7.91 -11.73
CA ASP A 209 3.62 9.27 -11.90
C ASP A 209 4.03 9.89 -10.56
N ALA A 210 3.22 9.70 -9.50
CA ALA A 210 3.53 10.21 -8.17
C ALA A 210 4.79 9.56 -7.59
N ILE A 211 4.92 8.23 -7.69
CA ILE A 211 6.08 7.48 -7.20
C ILE A 211 7.35 7.88 -7.97
N LYS A 212 7.28 7.94 -9.31
CA LYS A 212 8.43 8.34 -10.14
C LYS A 212 8.89 9.77 -9.87
N LYS A 213 7.94 10.69 -9.70
CA LYS A 213 8.25 12.10 -9.42
C LYS A 213 8.90 12.33 -8.06
N THR A 214 8.51 11.55 -7.05
CA THR A 214 8.99 11.73 -5.67
C THR A 214 10.18 10.84 -5.34
N GLY A 215 10.40 9.76 -6.07
CA GLY A 215 11.51 8.81 -5.84
C GLY A 215 11.38 7.99 -4.55
N ILE A 216 10.19 7.91 -3.96
CA ILE A 216 9.95 7.09 -2.77
C ILE A 216 10.09 5.60 -3.10
N VAL A 217 10.38 4.79 -2.09
CA VAL A 217 10.28 3.34 -2.20
C VAL A 217 8.81 2.94 -2.11
N PHE A 218 8.34 2.19 -3.11
CA PHE A 218 6.99 1.66 -3.16
C PHE A 218 7.02 0.13 -3.28
N GLN A 219 6.28 -0.55 -2.40
CA GLN A 219 6.09 -1.99 -2.44
C GLN A 219 4.60 -2.33 -2.53
N LEU A 220 4.22 -3.05 -3.60
CA LEU A 220 2.88 -3.63 -3.68
C LEU A 220 2.81 -4.95 -2.91
N GLY A 221 1.87 -5.04 -1.98
CA GLY A 221 1.63 -6.20 -1.12
C GLY A 221 0.94 -7.36 -1.84
N HIS A 222 1.63 -8.01 -2.77
CA HIS A 222 1.09 -9.15 -3.53
C HIS A 222 1.63 -10.47 -2.95
N GLN A 223 1.01 -10.94 -1.86
CA GLN A 223 1.50 -12.01 -1.00
C GLN A 223 1.86 -13.32 -1.75
N ASN A 224 1.13 -13.66 -2.79
CA ASN A 224 1.37 -14.92 -3.53
C ASN A 224 2.61 -14.86 -4.44
N ARG A 225 3.19 -13.68 -4.70
CA ARG A 225 4.37 -13.57 -5.57
C ARG A 225 5.67 -14.01 -4.90
N GLN A 226 5.70 -14.02 -3.57
CA GLN A 226 6.87 -14.36 -2.75
C GLN A 226 6.78 -15.76 -2.13
N VAL A 227 5.78 -16.56 -2.53
CA VAL A 227 5.67 -17.96 -2.10
C VAL A 227 6.62 -18.79 -2.93
N GLU A 228 7.52 -19.55 -2.28
CA GLU A 228 8.56 -20.38 -2.92
C GLU A 228 8.03 -21.27 -4.03
N ALA A 229 6.85 -21.90 -3.83
CA ALA A 229 6.20 -22.70 -4.86
C ALA A 229 5.87 -21.90 -6.13
N ASN A 230 5.43 -20.65 -5.99
CA ASN A 230 5.13 -19.78 -7.13
C ASN A 230 6.41 -19.23 -7.78
N GLU A 231 7.47 -19.04 -7.02
CA GLU A 231 8.79 -18.66 -7.57
C GLU A 231 9.39 -19.80 -8.39
N LYS A 232 9.32 -21.03 -7.90
CA LYS A 232 9.75 -22.23 -8.64
C LYS A 232 8.93 -22.48 -9.91
N ALA A 233 7.63 -22.18 -9.90
CA ALA A 233 6.78 -22.33 -11.09
C ALA A 233 7.05 -21.27 -12.19
N ARG A 234 7.82 -20.22 -11.90
CA ARG A 234 8.20 -19.18 -12.86
C ARG A 234 9.53 -19.43 -13.55
N GLN A 235 10.33 -20.36 -13.06
CA GLN A 235 11.59 -20.85 -13.65
C GLN A 235 11.31 -21.88 -14.75
#